data_abd0865418039880c665061ab380d8a6
#
_entry.id   abd0865418039880c665061ab380d8a6
#
_cell.length_a   1.000
_cell.length_b   1.000
_cell.length_c   1.000
_cell.angle_alpha   90.00
_cell.angle_beta   90.00
_cell.angle_gamma   90.00
#
_symmetry.space_group_name_H-M   'P 1'
#
loop_
_entity.id
_entity.type
_entity.pdbx_description
1 polymer ?
#
loop_
_entity_poly.entity_id
_entity_poly.type
_entity_poly.pdbx_seq_one_letter_code
_entity_poly.pdbx_strand_id
1 'polypeptide(L)'
;LFCRADFCEDVVYVTFDYGKGLKSSDGGPLRTFEVAETDGVYYPAVAEIINGQIKVYSEQVKRPRYIRYGWQPFTRANLVNEAGLPASTFRAEAPESFVADLHLQRMEGFPKSEKGLKSGVSACYAGMLNGKLLLAGGCNFPGIPAGKGGKKKYYQGIYVAEMNPDTVFVWNKVGELPVSAAYGVSVSCSDGIICIGGTDGQDALTSVYKIRWDEKSEKNGKNKKKGKVVIETLPALPYALDNMCGTLIGEQLFIAGGNRNGKPSNSFLRLDLTNLSVGWHELPEYPGDARTQAVCAGQRRGDDYRFYLWGP
;
A
#
# COMPACT_ATOMS: atom_id res chain seq x y z
N LEU A 1 33.60 17.36 -4.38
CA LEU A 1 32.49 16.48 -4.76
C LEU A 1 31.88 15.85 -3.52
N PHE A 2 30.58 15.51 -3.57
CA PHE A 2 29.96 14.69 -2.54
C PHE A 2 30.69 13.35 -2.42
N CYS A 3 31.07 12.96 -1.21
CA CYS A 3 31.76 11.71 -0.92
C CYS A 3 30.81 10.70 -0.27
N ARG A 4 30.26 11.03 0.89
CA ARG A 4 29.35 10.14 1.61
C ARG A 4 28.42 10.91 2.56
N ALA A 5 27.35 10.25 2.99
CA ALA A 5 26.45 10.69 4.05
C ALA A 5 26.39 9.58 5.12
N ASP A 6 26.70 9.93 6.35
CA ASP A 6 26.62 9.04 7.51
C ASP A 6 25.35 9.41 8.29
N PHE A 7 24.39 8.49 8.36
CA PHE A 7 23.10 8.67 9.02
C PHE A 7 23.19 8.19 10.47
N CYS A 8 22.99 9.10 11.41
CA CYS A 8 23.13 8.83 12.85
C CYS A 8 21.88 9.36 13.58
N GLU A 9 21.02 8.46 14.04
CA GLU A 9 19.78 8.80 14.76
C GLU A 9 18.95 9.86 14.03
N ASP A 10 18.91 11.11 14.53
CA ASP A 10 18.13 12.23 14.00
C ASP A 10 18.95 13.20 13.14
N VAL A 11 20.25 12.90 12.90
CA VAL A 11 21.16 13.76 12.12
C VAL A 11 21.84 12.99 10.99
N VAL A 12 22.28 13.74 9.97
CA VAL A 12 23.08 13.22 8.86
C VAL A 12 24.39 14.03 8.78
N TYR A 13 25.52 13.34 8.76
CA TYR A 13 26.84 13.96 8.53
C TYR A 13 27.26 13.75 7.08
N VAL A 14 27.51 14.86 6.37
CA VAL A 14 27.90 14.83 4.96
C VAL A 14 29.38 15.18 4.83
N THR A 15 30.11 14.32 4.14
CA THR A 15 31.52 14.48 3.83
C THR A 15 31.72 14.77 2.36
N PHE A 16 32.63 15.69 2.04
CA PHE A 16 32.98 16.06 0.68
C PHE A 16 34.46 15.80 0.39
N ASP A 17 34.76 15.25 -0.80
CA ASP A 17 36.09 15.29 -1.35
C ASP A 17 36.47 16.75 -1.65
N TYR A 18 37.67 17.14 -1.35
CA TYR A 18 38.17 18.53 -1.45
C TYR A 18 37.34 19.51 -0.58
N GLY A 19 36.80 19.01 0.54
CA GLY A 19 36.01 19.77 1.50
C GLY A 19 36.80 20.63 2.47
N LYS A 20 38.08 20.92 2.20
CA LYS A 20 38.88 21.79 3.05
C LYS A 20 38.33 23.21 3.02
N GLY A 21 38.13 23.81 4.22
CA GLY A 21 37.64 25.17 4.35
C GLY A 21 36.23 25.37 3.82
N LEU A 22 35.32 24.39 4.01
CA LEU A 22 33.92 24.53 3.70
C LEU A 22 33.33 25.80 4.35
N LYS A 23 32.57 26.55 3.58
CA LYS A 23 31.91 27.79 4.03
C LYS A 23 30.70 28.10 3.20
N SER A 24 29.85 29.02 3.67
CA SER A 24 28.82 29.64 2.89
C SER A 24 29.43 30.69 1.94
N SER A 25 29.04 30.72 0.68
CA SER A 25 29.53 31.67 -0.32
C SER A 25 29.10 33.12 -0.06
N ASP A 26 28.04 33.33 0.70
CA ASP A 26 27.44 34.64 1.00
C ASP A 26 27.47 34.98 2.50
N GLY A 27 28.13 34.18 3.33
CA GLY A 27 28.22 34.38 4.78
C GLY A 27 26.93 34.08 5.55
N GLY A 28 25.83 33.76 4.85
CA GLY A 28 24.54 33.38 5.47
C GLY A 28 24.46 31.91 5.86
N PRO A 29 23.36 31.46 6.43
CA PRO A 29 23.11 30.04 6.72
C PRO A 29 23.20 29.19 5.46
N LEU A 30 23.64 27.93 5.63
CA LEU A 30 23.60 26.96 4.52
C LEU A 30 22.16 26.67 4.12
N ARG A 31 21.91 26.56 2.82
CA ARG A 31 20.58 26.42 2.24
C ARG A 31 20.44 25.19 1.38
N THR A 32 19.18 24.84 1.10
CA THR A 32 18.78 23.79 0.15
C THR A 32 19.19 22.37 0.55
N PHE A 33 19.48 22.15 1.84
CA PHE A 33 19.51 20.80 2.39
C PHE A 33 18.10 20.36 2.75
N GLU A 34 17.76 19.15 2.39
CA GLU A 34 16.47 18.54 2.69
C GLU A 34 16.70 17.10 3.12
N VAL A 35 15.93 16.64 4.10
CA VAL A 35 15.96 15.25 4.61
C VAL A 35 14.56 14.65 4.58
N ALA A 36 14.48 13.32 4.47
CA ALA A 36 13.23 12.58 4.50
C ALA A 36 13.38 11.28 5.31
N GLU A 37 12.29 10.80 5.87
CA GLU A 37 12.18 9.46 6.43
C GLU A 37 11.90 8.43 5.32
N THR A 38 11.49 7.23 5.69
CA THR A 38 11.15 6.13 4.76
C THR A 38 9.97 6.43 3.83
N ASP A 39 9.12 7.40 4.18
CA ASP A 39 8.01 7.88 3.36
C ASP A 39 8.46 8.68 2.13
N GLY A 40 9.74 9.10 2.09
CA GLY A 40 10.32 9.89 1.00
C GLY A 40 9.79 11.33 0.91
N VAL A 41 9.11 11.82 1.96
CA VAL A 41 8.66 13.22 2.04
C VAL A 41 9.81 14.08 2.55
N TYR A 42 10.33 14.95 1.68
CA TYR A 42 11.47 15.80 2.01
C TYR A 42 11.04 17.09 2.72
N TYR A 43 11.71 17.37 3.83
CA TYR A 43 11.55 18.59 4.62
C TYR A 43 12.85 19.40 4.58
N PRO A 44 12.75 20.75 4.58
CA PRO A 44 13.90 21.61 4.76
C PRO A 44 14.68 21.25 6.02
N ALA A 45 16.00 21.29 5.93
CA ALA A 45 16.89 20.92 7.02
C ALA A 45 17.83 22.07 7.34
N VAL A 46 18.17 22.18 8.63
CA VAL A 46 19.26 23.01 9.12
C VAL A 46 20.58 22.31 8.81
N ALA A 47 21.56 23.04 8.32
CA ALA A 47 22.87 22.52 7.99
C ALA A 47 23.97 23.39 8.63
N GLU A 48 24.90 22.76 9.35
CA GLU A 48 25.98 23.39 10.11
C GLU A 48 27.32 22.77 9.73
N ILE A 49 28.34 23.59 9.61
CA ILE A 49 29.70 23.11 9.35
C ILE A 49 30.37 22.75 10.69
N ILE A 50 30.65 21.47 10.89
CA ILE A 50 31.29 20.95 12.12
C ILE A 50 32.45 20.05 11.73
N ASN A 51 33.64 20.40 12.18
CA ASN A 51 34.86 19.60 11.98
C ASN A 51 35.14 19.19 10.51
N GLY A 52 34.82 20.09 9.56
CA GLY A 52 35.00 19.82 8.13
C GLY A 52 33.95 18.94 7.48
N GLN A 53 32.90 18.63 8.19
CA GLN A 53 31.68 17.96 7.69
C GLN A 53 30.47 18.89 7.79
N ILE A 54 29.41 18.55 7.11
CA ILE A 54 28.12 19.24 7.26
C ILE A 54 27.21 18.36 8.10
N LYS A 55 26.81 18.85 9.28
CA LYS A 55 25.76 18.27 10.11
C LYS A 55 24.41 18.77 9.62
N VAL A 56 23.50 17.86 9.28
CA VAL A 56 22.17 18.18 8.72
C VAL A 56 21.09 17.53 9.57
N TYR A 57 20.07 18.30 9.96
CA TYR A 57 18.93 17.83 10.75
C TYR A 57 17.66 18.63 10.48
N SER A 58 16.51 18.07 10.84
CA SER A 58 15.20 18.74 10.75
C SER A 58 14.34 18.35 11.93
N GLU A 59 13.64 19.29 12.55
CA GLU A 59 12.70 19.01 13.63
C GLU A 59 11.53 18.13 13.17
N GLN A 60 11.22 18.14 11.86
CA GLN A 60 10.13 17.39 11.24
C GLN A 60 10.51 15.95 10.87
N VAL A 61 11.81 15.59 10.95
CA VAL A 61 12.34 14.28 10.54
C VAL A 61 13.15 13.69 11.69
N LYS A 62 12.61 12.69 12.36
CA LYS A 62 13.24 12.09 13.55
C LYS A 62 14.24 10.98 13.21
N ARG A 63 14.07 10.33 12.07
CA ARG A 63 14.95 9.25 11.60
C ARG A 63 15.20 9.43 10.10
N PRO A 64 16.13 10.34 9.73
CA PRO A 64 16.42 10.61 8.33
C PRO A 64 16.91 9.34 7.62
N ARG A 65 16.27 9.02 6.52
CA ARG A 65 16.62 7.92 5.63
C ARG A 65 17.24 8.42 4.34
N TYR A 66 16.83 9.61 3.93
CA TYR A 66 17.27 10.24 2.70
C TYR A 66 17.73 11.66 2.99
N ILE A 67 18.76 12.08 2.25
CA ILE A 67 19.23 13.46 2.21
C ILE A 67 19.44 13.89 0.77
N ARG A 68 19.19 15.16 0.48
CA ARG A 68 19.54 15.79 -0.78
C ARG A 68 19.97 17.24 -0.59
N TYR A 69 20.76 17.74 -1.54
CA TYR A 69 21.25 19.10 -1.56
C TYR A 69 21.13 19.69 -2.94
N GLY A 70 20.62 20.94 -3.03
CA GLY A 70 20.50 21.66 -4.29
C GLY A 70 19.51 21.06 -5.27
N TRP A 71 18.57 20.23 -4.83
CA TRP A 71 17.63 19.46 -5.66
C TRP A 71 16.42 20.28 -6.12
N GLN A 72 16.71 21.42 -6.76
CA GLN A 72 15.71 22.38 -7.24
C GLN A 72 16.09 22.88 -8.64
N PRO A 73 15.12 23.19 -9.54
CA PRO A 73 15.39 23.68 -10.89
C PRO A 73 16.28 24.92 -10.93
N PHE A 74 16.11 25.85 -9.96
CA PHE A 74 16.94 27.02 -9.75
C PHE A 74 17.40 27.02 -8.30
N THR A 75 18.52 26.37 -8.05
CA THR A 75 19.01 26.22 -6.68
C THR A 75 19.64 27.50 -6.14
N ARG A 76 19.34 27.81 -4.86
CA ARG A 76 20.01 28.85 -4.07
C ARG A 76 21.08 28.26 -3.16
N ALA A 77 21.62 27.12 -3.53
CA ALA A 77 22.69 26.43 -2.82
C ALA A 77 23.91 27.34 -2.68
N ASN A 78 24.50 27.38 -1.47
CA ASN A 78 25.56 28.33 -1.15
C ASN A 78 26.78 27.69 -0.47
N LEU A 79 26.89 26.35 -0.46
CA LEU A 79 28.05 25.66 0.09
C LEU A 79 29.23 25.70 -0.90
N VAL A 80 30.38 26.21 -0.46
CA VAL A 80 31.62 26.26 -1.24
C VAL A 80 32.81 25.78 -0.39
N ASN A 81 33.88 25.37 -1.04
CA ASN A 81 35.18 25.08 -0.36
C ASN A 81 36.05 26.33 -0.22
N GLU A 82 37.29 26.19 0.31
CA GLU A 82 38.22 27.31 0.50
C GLU A 82 38.56 28.02 -0.83
N ALA A 83 38.59 27.28 -1.94
CA ALA A 83 38.86 27.81 -3.28
C ALA A 83 37.63 28.48 -3.91
N GLY A 84 36.50 28.55 -3.21
CA GLY A 84 35.24 29.13 -3.73
C GLY A 84 34.49 28.23 -4.72
N LEU A 85 34.90 26.98 -4.90
CA LEU A 85 34.22 26.04 -5.78
C LEU A 85 32.92 25.56 -5.11
N PRO A 86 31.76 25.64 -5.81
CA PRO A 86 30.49 25.19 -5.25
C PRO A 86 30.43 23.66 -5.08
N ALA A 87 29.75 23.23 -4.03
CA ALA A 87 29.41 21.83 -3.87
C ALA A 87 28.41 21.40 -4.97
N SER A 88 28.65 20.23 -5.56
CA SER A 88 27.71 19.61 -6.49
C SER A 88 26.38 19.26 -5.81
N THR A 89 25.30 19.26 -6.56
CA THR A 89 24.04 18.69 -6.10
C THR A 89 24.23 17.20 -5.85
N PHE A 90 23.60 16.69 -4.81
CA PHE A 90 23.64 15.25 -4.49
C PHE A 90 22.34 14.77 -3.86
N ARG A 91 22.18 13.46 -3.89
CA ARG A 91 21.21 12.69 -3.13
C ARG A 91 21.92 11.48 -2.55
N ALA A 92 21.62 11.18 -1.30
CA ALA A 92 22.11 9.98 -0.63
C ALA A 92 21.00 9.33 0.19
N GLU A 93 21.18 8.06 0.43
CA GLU A 93 20.28 7.19 1.18
C GLU A 93 21.08 6.46 2.26
N ALA A 94 20.49 6.31 3.44
CA ALA A 94 21.08 5.48 4.49
C ALA A 94 21.26 4.05 3.97
N PRO A 95 22.42 3.41 4.22
CA PRO A 95 22.58 2.01 3.87
C PRO A 95 21.43 1.21 4.47
N GLU A 96 20.88 0.27 3.70
CA GLU A 96 19.86 -0.63 4.19
C GLU A 96 20.42 -1.47 5.34
N SER A 97 20.25 -0.99 6.56
CA SER A 97 20.46 -1.81 7.76
C SER A 97 19.23 -2.64 8.11
N PHE A 98 18.34 -2.83 7.16
CA PHE A 98 17.25 -3.78 7.26
C PHE A 98 17.73 -5.14 6.74
N VAL A 99 18.48 -5.84 7.56
CA VAL A 99 18.24 -7.27 7.65
C VAL A 99 16.91 -7.36 8.41
N ALA A 100 15.80 -7.24 7.70
CA ALA A 100 14.54 -7.71 8.22
C ALA A 100 14.77 -9.20 8.46
N ASP A 101 14.82 -9.61 9.70
CA ASP A 101 14.81 -11.01 10.07
C ASP A 101 13.41 -11.50 9.70
N LEU A 102 13.28 -11.89 8.44
CA LEU A 102 12.01 -12.29 7.87
C LEU A 102 11.72 -13.73 8.33
N HIS A 103 11.03 -13.85 9.45
CA HIS A 103 10.53 -15.14 9.91
C HIS A 103 9.32 -15.55 9.09
N LEU A 104 9.53 -16.49 8.15
CA LEU A 104 8.44 -17.11 7.41
C LEU A 104 7.91 -18.30 8.22
N GLN A 105 6.71 -18.17 8.72
CA GLN A 105 6.00 -19.25 9.40
C GLN A 105 4.81 -19.73 8.57
N ARG A 106 4.70 -21.05 8.37
CA ARG A 106 3.52 -21.61 7.74
C ARG A 106 2.33 -21.47 8.68
N MET A 107 1.29 -20.78 8.22
CA MET A 107 0.03 -20.71 8.95
C MET A 107 -0.73 -22.03 8.79
N GLU A 108 -0.98 -22.71 9.91
CA GLU A 108 -1.82 -23.90 9.95
C GLU A 108 -3.25 -23.51 10.38
N GLY A 109 -4.21 -24.39 10.09
CA GLY A 109 -5.57 -24.26 10.61
C GLY A 109 -6.54 -23.48 9.74
N PHE A 110 -6.26 -23.27 8.44
CA PHE A 110 -7.26 -22.69 7.54
C PHE A 110 -8.61 -23.41 7.67
N PRO A 111 -9.77 -22.71 7.56
CA PRO A 111 -11.06 -23.29 7.93
C PRO A 111 -11.34 -24.62 7.24
N LYS A 112 -11.63 -25.65 8.04
CA LYS A 112 -12.05 -26.97 7.54
C LYS A 112 -13.56 -27.06 7.34
N SER A 113 -14.27 -25.99 7.66
CA SER A 113 -15.74 -25.92 7.71
C SER A 113 -16.41 -26.04 6.34
N GLU A 114 -15.67 -25.81 5.26
CA GLU A 114 -16.18 -25.92 3.90
C GLU A 114 -15.35 -26.93 3.10
N LYS A 115 -16.03 -27.86 2.41
CA LYS A 115 -15.36 -28.90 1.61
C LYS A 115 -14.47 -28.26 0.53
N GLY A 116 -13.20 -28.60 0.59
CA GLY A 116 -12.20 -28.13 -0.36
C GLY A 116 -11.30 -27.00 0.16
N LEU A 117 -11.66 -26.32 1.25
CA LEU A 117 -10.85 -25.23 1.82
C LEU A 117 -9.56 -25.68 2.50
N LYS A 118 -9.41 -26.97 2.81
CA LYS A 118 -8.22 -27.50 3.52
C LYS A 118 -6.88 -27.07 2.90
N SER A 119 -6.85 -26.89 1.58
CA SER A 119 -5.66 -26.49 0.84
C SER A 119 -5.47 -24.96 0.73
N GLY A 120 -6.34 -24.18 1.39
CA GLY A 120 -6.38 -22.73 1.24
C GLY A 120 -7.08 -22.28 -0.04
N VAL A 121 -7.14 -20.97 -0.22
CA VAL A 121 -7.67 -20.30 -1.41
C VAL A 121 -6.67 -19.31 -1.98
N SER A 122 -6.77 -19.02 -3.25
CA SER A 122 -6.09 -17.93 -3.93
C SER A 122 -7.10 -16.87 -4.38
N ALA A 123 -6.60 -15.67 -4.70
CA ALA A 123 -7.39 -14.58 -5.26
C ALA A 123 -8.64 -14.19 -4.44
N CYS A 124 -8.61 -14.40 -3.13
CA CYS A 124 -9.66 -13.96 -2.21
C CYS A 124 -9.54 -12.46 -1.94
N TYR A 125 -10.63 -11.85 -1.50
CA TYR A 125 -10.56 -10.56 -0.83
C TYR A 125 -9.90 -10.74 0.54
N ALA A 126 -8.98 -9.85 0.87
CA ALA A 126 -8.24 -9.92 2.13
C ALA A 126 -8.03 -8.52 2.72
N GLY A 127 -7.96 -8.45 4.03
CA GLY A 127 -7.66 -7.20 4.72
C GLY A 127 -7.75 -7.33 6.23
N MET A 128 -7.46 -6.23 6.92
CA MET A 128 -7.61 -6.14 8.38
C MET A 128 -8.96 -5.52 8.72
N LEU A 129 -9.72 -6.19 9.59
CA LEU A 129 -11.03 -5.76 10.05
C LEU A 129 -11.06 -5.83 11.58
N ASN A 130 -11.08 -4.67 12.24
CA ASN A 130 -11.11 -4.56 13.69
C ASN A 130 -10.02 -5.41 14.39
N GLY A 131 -8.76 -5.30 13.91
CA GLY A 131 -7.62 -6.05 14.45
C GLY A 131 -7.59 -7.54 14.10
N LYS A 132 -8.51 -8.03 13.26
CA LYS A 132 -8.58 -9.42 12.79
C LYS A 132 -8.22 -9.49 11.30
N LEU A 133 -7.55 -10.55 10.90
CA LEU A 133 -7.35 -10.84 9.49
C LEU A 133 -8.67 -11.38 8.92
N LEU A 134 -9.16 -10.77 7.85
CA LEU A 134 -10.34 -11.21 7.11
C LEU A 134 -9.92 -11.80 5.76
N LEU A 135 -10.52 -12.93 5.41
CA LEU A 135 -10.53 -13.50 4.07
C LEU A 135 -11.98 -13.73 3.62
N ALA A 136 -12.30 -13.36 2.37
CA ALA A 136 -13.63 -13.59 1.81
C ALA A 136 -13.54 -14.10 0.38
N GLY A 137 -14.33 -15.10 0.05
CA GLY A 137 -14.33 -15.70 -1.29
C GLY A 137 -13.04 -16.46 -1.61
N GLY A 138 -12.55 -16.25 -2.84
CA GLY A 138 -11.38 -16.91 -3.39
C GLY A 138 -11.72 -18.18 -4.14
N CYS A 139 -10.69 -18.82 -4.69
CA CYS A 139 -10.84 -20.06 -5.46
C CYS A 139 -9.66 -21.00 -5.23
N ASN A 140 -9.85 -22.27 -5.52
CA ASN A 140 -8.78 -23.28 -5.56
C ASN A 140 -9.15 -24.48 -6.45
N PHE A 141 -8.29 -25.47 -6.48
CA PHE A 141 -8.54 -26.77 -7.09
C PHE A 141 -8.64 -27.82 -5.96
N PRO A 142 -9.84 -28.10 -5.41
CA PRO A 142 -9.99 -28.84 -4.16
C PRO A 142 -9.70 -30.34 -4.27
N GLY A 143 -9.62 -30.87 -5.44
CA GLY A 143 -9.38 -32.32 -5.70
C GLY A 143 -8.16 -32.53 -6.57
N ILE A 144 -8.34 -32.45 -7.89
CA ILE A 144 -7.29 -32.65 -8.88
C ILE A 144 -6.60 -31.31 -9.15
N PRO A 145 -5.26 -31.22 -9.14
CA PRO A 145 -4.53 -30.00 -9.49
C PRO A 145 -4.84 -29.52 -10.92
N ALA A 146 -4.72 -28.20 -11.18
CA ALA A 146 -4.96 -27.59 -12.49
C ALA A 146 -4.19 -28.28 -13.62
N GLY A 147 -2.90 -28.53 -13.46
CA GLY A 147 -2.03 -29.19 -14.45
C GLY A 147 -2.40 -30.65 -14.77
N LYS A 148 -3.33 -31.24 -13.99
CA LYS A 148 -3.90 -32.58 -14.23
C LYS A 148 -5.37 -32.54 -14.64
N GLY A 149 -5.85 -31.38 -15.11
CA GLY A 149 -7.25 -31.20 -15.57
C GLY A 149 -8.27 -31.01 -14.46
N GLY A 150 -7.85 -30.59 -13.25
CA GLY A 150 -8.75 -30.32 -12.14
C GLY A 150 -9.68 -29.14 -12.44
N LYS A 151 -10.88 -29.19 -11.84
CA LYS A 151 -11.86 -28.09 -11.92
C LYS A 151 -11.65 -27.13 -10.76
N LYS A 152 -11.63 -25.83 -11.08
CA LYS A 152 -11.54 -24.75 -10.11
C LYS A 152 -12.90 -24.61 -9.40
N LYS A 153 -12.85 -24.42 -8.07
CA LYS A 153 -14.03 -24.09 -7.25
C LYS A 153 -13.89 -22.67 -6.71
N TYR A 154 -14.98 -21.92 -6.74
CA TYR A 154 -15.11 -20.58 -6.20
C TYR A 154 -15.90 -20.60 -4.91
N TYR A 155 -15.59 -19.72 -3.96
CA TYR A 155 -16.14 -19.73 -2.61
C TYR A 155 -16.82 -18.41 -2.27
N GLN A 156 -17.78 -18.49 -1.30
CA GLN A 156 -18.52 -17.33 -0.78
C GLN A 156 -18.17 -17.02 0.69
N GLY A 157 -17.56 -17.98 1.40
CA GLY A 157 -17.34 -17.85 2.83
C GLY A 157 -16.54 -16.61 3.20
N ILE A 158 -16.94 -15.95 4.30
CA ILE A 158 -16.20 -14.88 4.95
C ILE A 158 -15.66 -15.45 6.26
N TYR A 159 -14.35 -15.35 6.43
CA TYR A 159 -13.62 -15.90 7.54
C TYR A 159 -12.79 -14.82 8.21
N VAL A 160 -12.73 -14.86 9.54
CA VAL A 160 -11.83 -14.01 10.33
C VAL A 160 -10.93 -14.85 11.21
N ALA A 161 -9.70 -14.40 11.39
CA ALA A 161 -8.75 -14.95 12.34
C ALA A 161 -8.20 -13.86 13.24
N GLU A 162 -8.07 -14.17 14.52
CA GLU A 162 -7.39 -13.32 15.47
C GLU A 162 -5.88 -13.49 15.31
N MET A 163 -5.16 -12.37 15.19
CA MET A 163 -3.70 -12.37 15.17
C MET A 163 -3.21 -12.45 16.62
N ASN A 164 -2.82 -13.63 17.06
CA ASN A 164 -2.11 -13.81 18.31
C ASN A 164 -0.64 -14.15 17.98
N PRO A 165 0.35 -13.36 18.40
CA PRO A 165 1.76 -13.58 18.07
C PRO A 165 2.27 -14.97 18.44
N ASP A 166 1.68 -15.59 19.47
CA ASP A 166 2.18 -16.82 20.08
C ASP A 166 1.39 -18.07 19.69
N THR A 167 0.36 -17.97 18.84
CA THR A 167 -0.55 -19.08 18.59
C THR A 167 -0.95 -19.26 17.12
N VAL A 168 -1.38 -20.47 16.83
CA VAL A 168 -2.01 -20.85 15.53
C VAL A 168 -3.27 -20.00 15.31
N PHE A 169 -3.42 -19.46 14.10
CA PHE A 169 -4.63 -18.73 13.71
C PHE A 169 -5.87 -19.60 13.83
N VAL A 170 -6.83 -19.16 14.62
CA VAL A 170 -8.13 -19.79 14.70
C VAL A 170 -9.10 -19.07 13.78
N TRP A 171 -9.42 -19.69 12.68
CA TRP A 171 -10.35 -19.17 11.69
C TRP A 171 -11.79 -19.45 12.09
N ASN A 172 -12.62 -18.42 12.06
CA ASN A 172 -14.05 -18.51 12.27
C ASN A 172 -14.79 -18.05 11.02
N LYS A 173 -15.74 -18.85 10.56
CA LYS A 173 -16.69 -18.41 9.54
C LYS A 173 -17.67 -17.42 10.17
N VAL A 174 -17.77 -16.22 9.61
CA VAL A 174 -18.58 -15.13 10.17
C VAL A 174 -19.67 -14.65 9.23
N GLY A 175 -19.69 -15.12 7.97
CA GLY A 175 -20.68 -14.78 6.98
C GLY A 175 -20.41 -15.42 5.63
N GLU A 176 -21.13 -14.94 4.63
CA GLU A 176 -20.97 -15.30 3.22
C GLU A 176 -21.15 -14.07 2.35
N LEU A 177 -20.38 -13.97 1.27
CA LEU A 177 -20.64 -13.01 0.19
C LEU A 177 -21.96 -13.36 -0.51
N PRO A 178 -22.66 -12.39 -1.08
CA PRO A 178 -23.90 -12.64 -1.84
C PRO A 178 -23.70 -13.60 -3.02
N VAL A 179 -22.51 -13.58 -3.64
CA VAL A 179 -22.10 -14.50 -4.72
C VAL A 179 -20.66 -14.98 -4.45
N SER A 180 -20.30 -16.13 -4.99
CA SER A 180 -18.90 -16.56 -4.99
C SER A 180 -18.05 -15.58 -5.77
N ALA A 181 -16.85 -15.26 -5.28
CA ALA A 181 -16.00 -14.27 -5.94
C ALA A 181 -14.51 -14.55 -5.73
N ALA A 182 -13.76 -14.37 -6.79
CA ALA A 182 -12.29 -14.40 -6.77
C ALA A 182 -11.76 -13.40 -7.81
N TYR A 183 -10.46 -13.07 -7.74
CA TYR A 183 -9.80 -12.16 -8.69
C TYR A 183 -10.36 -10.73 -8.71
N GLY A 184 -11.03 -10.32 -7.64
CA GLY A 184 -11.44 -8.94 -7.41
C GLY A 184 -10.38 -8.18 -6.61
N VAL A 185 -10.69 -6.93 -6.32
CA VAL A 185 -9.87 -6.05 -5.47
C VAL A 185 -10.46 -5.96 -4.08
N SER A 186 -9.61 -5.95 -3.06
CA SER A 186 -9.97 -5.57 -1.70
C SER A 186 -9.15 -4.36 -1.25
N VAL A 187 -9.84 -3.36 -0.72
CA VAL A 187 -9.22 -2.13 -0.19
C VAL A 187 -9.69 -1.89 1.23
N SER A 188 -8.75 -1.78 2.17
CA SER A 188 -9.08 -1.41 3.55
C SER A 188 -9.42 0.07 3.64
N CYS A 189 -10.48 0.40 4.38
CA CYS A 189 -10.89 1.76 4.73
C CYS A 189 -11.03 1.88 6.25
N SER A 190 -11.33 3.08 6.75
CA SER A 190 -11.35 3.38 8.19
C SER A 190 -12.28 2.47 9.02
N ASP A 191 -13.37 1.98 8.42
CA ASP A 191 -14.43 1.23 9.11
C ASP A 191 -14.73 -0.13 8.47
N GLY A 192 -13.90 -0.60 7.51
CA GLY A 192 -14.16 -1.86 6.84
C GLY A 192 -13.21 -2.21 5.71
N ILE A 193 -13.63 -3.17 4.91
CA ILE A 193 -12.93 -3.63 3.71
C ILE A 193 -13.92 -3.53 2.53
N ILE A 194 -13.51 -2.85 1.47
CA ILE A 194 -14.30 -2.74 0.25
C ILE A 194 -13.83 -3.83 -0.71
N CYS A 195 -14.73 -4.71 -1.11
CA CYS A 195 -14.53 -5.80 -2.06
C CYS A 195 -15.18 -5.43 -3.40
N ILE A 196 -14.43 -5.52 -4.49
CA ILE A 196 -14.81 -4.92 -5.77
C ILE A 196 -14.62 -5.92 -6.90
N GLY A 197 -15.64 -6.14 -7.71
CA GLY A 197 -15.61 -6.93 -8.94
C GLY A 197 -15.10 -8.36 -8.75
N GLY A 198 -14.27 -8.83 -9.66
CA GLY A 198 -13.79 -10.21 -9.70
C GLY A 198 -14.65 -11.09 -10.61
N THR A 199 -14.62 -12.41 -10.38
CA THR A 199 -15.42 -13.38 -11.14
C THR A 199 -15.97 -14.48 -10.21
N ASP A 200 -17.14 -15.00 -10.52
CA ASP A 200 -17.72 -16.16 -9.85
C ASP A 200 -17.27 -17.49 -10.48
N GLY A 201 -16.49 -17.40 -11.55
CA GLY A 201 -15.99 -18.53 -12.34
C GLY A 201 -16.75 -18.77 -13.64
N GLN A 202 -17.86 -18.08 -13.84
CA GLN A 202 -18.62 -18.04 -15.10
C GLN A 202 -18.54 -16.66 -15.70
N ASP A 203 -18.88 -15.64 -14.90
CA ASP A 203 -18.96 -14.26 -15.34
C ASP A 203 -18.05 -13.35 -14.48
N ALA A 204 -17.57 -12.28 -15.09
CA ALA A 204 -16.97 -11.17 -14.35
C ALA A 204 -18.06 -10.36 -13.64
N LEU A 205 -17.74 -9.79 -12.50
CA LEU A 205 -18.69 -9.16 -11.60
C LEU A 205 -18.59 -7.62 -11.65
N THR A 206 -19.75 -6.97 -11.46
CA THR A 206 -19.86 -5.52 -11.22
C THR A 206 -20.05 -5.18 -9.76
N SER A 207 -20.24 -6.18 -8.89
CA SER A 207 -20.61 -5.99 -7.50
C SER A 207 -19.51 -5.31 -6.70
N VAL A 208 -19.91 -4.42 -5.80
CA VAL A 208 -19.05 -3.74 -4.84
C VAL A 208 -19.70 -3.84 -3.47
N TYR A 209 -18.96 -4.41 -2.53
CA TYR A 209 -19.44 -4.61 -1.16
C TYR A 209 -18.47 -4.01 -0.17
N LYS A 210 -18.99 -3.39 0.90
CA LYS A 210 -18.23 -3.00 2.07
C LYS A 210 -18.55 -3.97 3.19
N ILE A 211 -17.53 -4.64 3.70
CA ILE A 211 -17.62 -5.56 4.83
C ILE A 211 -17.20 -4.81 6.08
N ARG A 212 -18.09 -4.69 7.05
CA ARG A 212 -17.86 -4.04 8.35
C ARG A 212 -18.05 -5.02 9.50
N TRP A 213 -17.44 -4.68 10.65
CA TRP A 213 -17.63 -5.41 11.88
C TRP A 213 -18.58 -4.64 12.81
N ASP A 214 -19.71 -5.25 13.19
CA ASP A 214 -20.64 -4.70 14.15
C ASP A 214 -20.47 -5.38 15.51
N GLU A 215 -19.97 -4.63 16.49
CA GLU A 215 -19.79 -5.10 17.88
C GLU A 215 -21.10 -5.10 18.70
N LYS A 216 -22.15 -4.40 18.22
CA LYS A 216 -23.37 -4.17 19.00
C LYS A 216 -24.41 -5.28 18.87
N SER A 217 -24.24 -6.24 18.00
CA SER A 217 -25.24 -7.25 17.69
C SER A 217 -25.13 -8.49 18.57
N GLU A 218 -25.39 -8.34 19.88
CA GLU A 218 -26.09 -9.36 20.70
C GLU A 218 -26.18 -8.92 22.17
N LYS A 219 -27.34 -8.40 22.53
CA LYS A 219 -27.81 -8.40 23.90
C LYS A 219 -28.57 -9.72 24.12
N ASN A 220 -27.89 -10.75 24.57
CA ASN A 220 -28.53 -11.86 25.26
C ASN A 220 -27.57 -12.45 26.28
N GLY A 221 -28.04 -12.42 27.52
CA GLY A 221 -27.40 -12.70 28.79
C GLY A 221 -26.28 -13.74 28.80
N LYS A 222 -25.23 -13.39 29.55
CA LYS A 222 -24.16 -14.26 30.10
C LYS A 222 -23.04 -14.76 29.18
N ASN A 223 -22.96 -14.41 27.89
CA ASN A 223 -21.83 -14.80 27.04
C ASN A 223 -21.18 -13.59 26.34
N LYS A 224 -19.83 -13.66 26.16
CA LYS A 224 -18.98 -12.70 25.46
C LYS A 224 -19.64 -12.20 24.19
N LYS A 225 -19.68 -10.88 23.98
CA LYS A 225 -20.15 -10.23 22.75
C LYS A 225 -19.47 -10.86 21.54
N LYS A 226 -20.22 -11.59 20.74
CA LYS A 226 -19.76 -12.12 19.45
C LYS A 226 -20.12 -11.09 18.40
N GLY A 227 -19.13 -10.34 17.91
CA GLY A 227 -19.36 -9.38 16.84
C GLY A 227 -19.88 -10.06 15.57
N LYS A 228 -20.57 -9.30 14.73
CA LYS A 228 -21.19 -9.78 13.47
C LYS A 228 -20.63 -9.00 12.28
N VAL A 229 -20.41 -9.70 11.19
CA VAL A 229 -20.11 -9.08 9.90
C VAL A 229 -21.39 -8.50 9.29
N VAL A 230 -21.32 -7.26 8.84
CA VAL A 230 -22.35 -6.58 8.07
C VAL A 230 -21.81 -6.32 6.66
N ILE A 231 -22.59 -6.66 5.65
CA ILE A 231 -22.27 -6.42 4.24
C ILE A 231 -23.18 -5.30 3.75
N GLU A 232 -22.56 -4.23 3.28
CA GLU A 232 -23.22 -3.08 2.68
C GLU A 232 -22.93 -3.09 1.17
N THR A 233 -23.98 -2.94 0.36
CA THR A 233 -23.81 -2.81 -1.09
C THR A 233 -23.45 -1.36 -1.42
N LEU A 234 -22.35 -1.17 -2.14
CA LEU A 234 -21.91 0.12 -2.68
C LEU A 234 -22.29 0.22 -4.17
N PRO A 235 -22.15 1.42 -4.79
CA PRO A 235 -22.39 1.58 -6.22
C PRO A 235 -21.63 0.55 -7.04
N ALA A 236 -22.34 -0.20 -7.88
CA ALA A 236 -21.73 -1.20 -8.76
C ALA A 236 -20.78 -0.55 -9.77
N LEU A 237 -19.77 -1.29 -10.19
CA LEU A 237 -18.90 -0.90 -11.30
C LEU A 237 -19.75 -0.63 -12.57
N PRO A 238 -19.36 0.33 -13.41
CA PRO A 238 -20.06 0.64 -14.65
C PRO A 238 -20.03 -0.53 -15.67
N TYR A 239 -19.07 -1.41 -15.52
CA TYR A 239 -18.92 -2.66 -16.28
C TYR A 239 -18.17 -3.70 -15.43
N ALA A 240 -18.34 -4.96 -15.80
CA ALA A 240 -17.71 -6.07 -15.09
C ALA A 240 -16.18 -6.08 -15.31
N LEU A 241 -15.45 -6.25 -14.21
CA LEU A 241 -13.98 -6.32 -14.20
C LEU A 241 -13.50 -7.44 -13.28
N ASP A 242 -12.48 -8.14 -13.72
CA ASP A 242 -11.69 -9.04 -12.90
C ASP A 242 -10.18 -8.78 -13.09
N ASN A 243 -9.35 -9.30 -12.18
CA ASN A 243 -7.87 -9.16 -12.21
C ASN A 243 -7.35 -7.72 -12.32
N MET A 244 -8.15 -6.74 -11.89
CA MET A 244 -7.74 -5.35 -11.76
C MET A 244 -6.97 -5.14 -10.46
N CYS A 245 -6.38 -3.97 -10.30
CA CYS A 245 -5.83 -3.49 -9.03
C CYS A 245 -6.58 -2.26 -8.53
N GLY A 246 -6.44 -1.95 -7.23
CA GLY A 246 -7.10 -0.80 -6.64
C GLY A 246 -6.44 -0.32 -5.37
N THR A 247 -6.62 0.96 -5.07
CA THR A 247 -6.08 1.62 -3.88
C THR A 247 -6.98 2.75 -3.42
N LEU A 248 -6.89 3.09 -2.14
CA LEU A 248 -7.56 4.23 -1.54
C LEU A 248 -6.54 5.37 -1.34
N ILE A 249 -6.88 6.57 -1.78
CA ILE A 249 -6.10 7.79 -1.55
C ILE A 249 -7.02 8.83 -0.94
N GLY A 250 -6.88 9.10 0.36
CA GLY A 250 -7.89 9.84 1.12
C GLY A 250 -9.21 9.06 1.11
N GLU A 251 -10.30 9.73 0.72
CA GLU A 251 -11.62 9.10 0.54
C GLU A 251 -11.92 8.75 -0.94
N GLN A 252 -10.91 8.78 -1.81
CA GLN A 252 -11.06 8.45 -3.22
C GLN A 252 -10.55 7.04 -3.50
N LEU A 253 -11.43 6.16 -3.93
CA LEU A 253 -11.12 4.79 -4.30
C LEU A 253 -10.83 4.73 -5.80
N PHE A 254 -9.67 4.18 -6.15
CA PHE A 254 -9.22 4.04 -7.54
C PHE A 254 -9.10 2.56 -7.93
N ILE A 255 -9.53 2.24 -9.15
CA ILE A 255 -9.39 0.94 -9.79
C ILE A 255 -8.71 1.13 -11.12
N ALA A 256 -7.71 0.30 -11.43
CA ALA A 256 -6.97 0.36 -12.68
C ALA A 256 -6.77 -1.01 -13.32
N GLY A 257 -6.81 -1.06 -14.64
CA GLY A 257 -6.56 -2.25 -15.44
C GLY A 257 -7.61 -3.34 -15.27
N GLY A 258 -7.16 -4.58 -15.35
CA GLY A 258 -7.99 -5.76 -15.27
C GLY A 258 -8.58 -6.18 -16.60
N ASN A 259 -9.29 -7.30 -16.59
CA ASN A 259 -10.01 -7.79 -17.77
C ASN A 259 -11.40 -7.17 -17.86
N ARG A 260 -11.68 -6.58 -19.01
CA ARG A 260 -13.00 -6.13 -19.44
C ARG A 260 -13.41 -6.99 -20.64
N ASN A 261 -14.56 -7.67 -20.55
CA ASN A 261 -15.00 -8.62 -21.58
C ASN A 261 -13.92 -9.69 -21.91
N GLY A 262 -13.22 -10.20 -20.89
CA GLY A 262 -12.20 -11.24 -21.05
C GLY A 262 -10.88 -10.79 -21.68
N LYS A 263 -10.65 -9.49 -21.84
CA LYS A 263 -9.40 -8.92 -22.39
C LYS A 263 -8.80 -7.90 -21.44
N PRO A 264 -7.46 -7.82 -21.35
CA PRO A 264 -6.80 -6.74 -20.62
C PRO A 264 -7.29 -5.36 -21.07
N SER A 265 -7.41 -4.43 -20.13
CA SER A 265 -7.91 -3.07 -20.39
C SER A 265 -7.06 -2.00 -19.72
N ASN A 266 -7.14 -0.77 -20.22
CA ASN A 266 -6.59 0.44 -19.61
C ASN A 266 -7.63 1.17 -18.76
N SER A 267 -8.67 0.47 -18.33
CA SER A 267 -9.73 1.04 -17.49
C SER A 267 -9.14 1.74 -16.28
N PHE A 268 -9.62 2.96 -16.01
CA PHE A 268 -9.24 3.71 -14.84
C PHE A 268 -10.49 4.36 -14.24
N LEU A 269 -10.89 3.91 -13.07
CA LEU A 269 -12.13 4.30 -12.42
C LEU A 269 -11.85 4.92 -11.05
N ARG A 270 -12.72 5.87 -10.66
CA ARG A 270 -12.70 6.51 -9.34
C ARG A 270 -14.08 6.49 -8.71
N LEU A 271 -14.16 6.19 -7.43
CA LEU A 271 -15.35 6.34 -6.60
C LEU A 271 -15.03 7.25 -5.41
N ASP A 272 -15.84 8.27 -5.20
CA ASP A 272 -15.77 9.13 -4.03
C ASP A 272 -16.61 8.51 -2.89
N LEU A 273 -15.93 8.07 -1.83
CA LEU A 273 -16.59 7.45 -0.67
C LEU A 273 -17.37 8.45 0.18
N THR A 274 -17.15 9.76 0.00
CA THR A 274 -17.93 10.80 0.68
C THR A 274 -19.24 11.10 -0.02
N ASN A 275 -19.38 10.72 -1.31
CA ASN A 275 -20.58 10.96 -2.11
C ASN A 275 -20.92 9.79 -3.02
N LEU A 276 -21.38 8.70 -2.43
CA LEU A 276 -21.71 7.46 -3.14
C LEU A 276 -22.88 7.63 -4.14
N SER A 277 -23.73 8.66 -3.98
CA SER A 277 -24.88 8.88 -4.86
C SER A 277 -24.49 9.21 -6.31
N VAL A 278 -23.30 9.74 -6.53
CA VAL A 278 -22.78 10.04 -7.87
C VAL A 278 -22.30 8.79 -8.60
N GLY A 279 -21.89 7.74 -7.84
CA GLY A 279 -21.34 6.51 -8.40
C GLY A 279 -19.93 6.66 -8.92
N TRP A 280 -19.54 5.71 -9.78
CA TRP A 280 -18.20 5.64 -10.36
C TRP A 280 -17.99 6.66 -11.47
N HIS A 281 -16.82 7.30 -11.47
CA HIS A 281 -16.34 8.12 -12.57
C HIS A 281 -15.32 7.34 -13.39
N GLU A 282 -15.52 7.28 -14.68
CA GLU A 282 -14.52 6.80 -15.63
C GLU A 282 -13.52 7.94 -15.89
N LEU A 283 -12.26 7.68 -15.57
CA LEU A 283 -11.15 8.59 -15.81
C LEU A 283 -10.55 8.32 -17.18
N PRO A 284 -9.77 9.25 -17.76
CA PRO A 284 -8.96 8.93 -18.92
C PRO A 284 -8.12 7.68 -18.69
N GLU A 285 -8.02 6.84 -19.69
CA GLU A 285 -7.19 5.64 -19.65
C GLU A 285 -5.76 5.98 -19.22
N TYR A 286 -5.17 5.14 -18.36
CA TYR A 286 -3.77 5.35 -17.99
C TYR A 286 -2.85 5.07 -19.20
N PRO A 287 -1.70 5.78 -19.33
CA PRO A 287 -0.79 5.61 -20.44
C PRO A 287 -0.09 4.25 -20.41
N GLY A 288 0.19 3.70 -21.59
CA GLY A 288 0.90 2.44 -21.79
C GLY A 288 -0.03 1.28 -22.12
N ASP A 289 0.50 0.06 -22.06
CA ASP A 289 -0.22 -1.14 -22.44
C ASP A 289 -1.32 -1.53 -21.45
N ALA A 290 -2.37 -2.15 -21.96
CA ALA A 290 -3.45 -2.71 -21.13
C ALA A 290 -2.89 -3.80 -20.20
N ARG A 291 -3.28 -3.75 -18.91
CA ARG A 291 -2.70 -4.61 -17.87
C ARG A 291 -3.75 -5.38 -17.10
N THR A 292 -3.36 -6.59 -16.73
CA THR A 292 -4.13 -7.45 -15.83
C THR A 292 -3.18 -8.00 -14.76
N GLN A 293 -3.71 -8.32 -13.57
CA GLN A 293 -2.92 -8.78 -12.40
C GLN A 293 -1.80 -7.80 -12.00
N ALA A 294 -1.94 -6.54 -12.35
CA ALA A 294 -1.06 -5.48 -11.92
C ALA A 294 -1.22 -5.20 -10.41
N VAL A 295 -0.24 -4.54 -9.84
CA VAL A 295 -0.32 -3.99 -8.48
C VAL A 295 -0.32 -2.47 -8.55
N CYS A 296 -1.01 -1.84 -7.63
CA CYS A 296 -0.99 -0.39 -7.52
C CYS A 296 -0.84 0.07 -6.07
N ALA A 297 -0.38 1.29 -5.92
CA ALA A 297 -0.32 1.97 -4.64
C ALA A 297 -0.63 3.46 -4.82
N GLY A 298 -1.30 4.02 -3.81
CA GLY A 298 -1.51 5.44 -3.69
C GLY A 298 -0.50 6.04 -2.70
N GLN A 299 0.04 7.21 -3.03
CA GLN A 299 0.91 7.96 -2.14
C GLN A 299 0.47 9.42 -2.09
N ARG A 300 0.36 9.97 -0.87
CA ARG A 300 0.22 11.39 -0.67
C ARG A 300 1.60 12.04 -0.57
N ARG A 301 1.81 13.15 -1.28
CA ARG A 301 3.02 13.96 -1.21
C ARG A 301 2.64 15.43 -1.05
N GLY A 302 2.65 15.93 0.16
CA GLY A 302 2.10 17.26 0.47
C GLY A 302 0.61 17.29 0.13
N ASP A 303 0.21 18.21 -0.77
CA ASP A 303 -1.15 18.33 -1.28
C ASP A 303 -1.40 17.50 -2.55
N ASP A 304 -0.36 16.89 -3.11
CA ASP A 304 -0.45 16.05 -4.29
C ASP A 304 -0.72 14.59 -3.92
N TYR A 305 -1.52 13.93 -4.77
CA TYR A 305 -1.77 12.50 -4.71
C TYR A 305 -1.15 11.85 -5.94
N ARG A 306 -0.44 10.72 -5.72
CA ARG A 306 0.18 9.95 -6.79
C ARG A 306 -0.38 8.54 -6.80
N PHE A 307 -0.76 8.09 -7.98
CA PHE A 307 -1.15 6.72 -8.24
C PHE A 307 -0.01 6.04 -9.00
N TYR A 308 0.47 4.94 -8.47
CA TYR A 308 1.51 4.12 -9.09
C TYR A 308 0.91 2.80 -9.55
N LEU A 309 1.29 2.35 -10.73
CA LEU A 309 0.83 1.12 -11.35
C LEU A 309 2.04 0.32 -11.86
N TRP A 310 2.15 -0.94 -11.48
CA TRP A 310 3.20 -1.86 -11.91
C TRP A 310 2.61 -3.21 -12.30
N GLY A 311 3.34 -3.92 -13.15
CA GLY A 311 3.02 -5.29 -13.51
C GLY A 311 2.94 -5.51 -15.01
N PRO A 312 2.78 -6.78 -15.40
CA PRO A 312 2.70 -7.19 -16.80
C PRO A 312 1.41 -6.69 -17.47
#